data_21eb495b849e14b32c42340cfbbbca9d
#
_entry.id   21eb495b849e14b32c42340cfbbbca9d
#
_cell.length_a   1.000
_cell.length_b   1.000
_cell.length_c   1.000
_cell.angle_alpha   90.00
_cell.angle_beta   90.00
_cell.angle_gamma   90.00
#
_symmetry.space_group_name_H-M   'P 1'
#
loop_
_entity.id
_entity.type
_entity.pdbx_description
1 polymer ?
#
loop_
_entity_poly.entity_id
_entity_poly.type
_entity_poly.pdbx_seq_one_letter_code
_entity_poly.pdbx_strand_id
1 'polypeptide(L)'
;MAKNAKTVKVTFLGGVGEIGKNMTAIECGDDMIIVDMGASFPDEDSPGIDAIIPDITYVKENMHRLRGIVLTHGHEDHIGAIPYYAEDLKKTPIYGTSLTLGLLKRKLEKSGKSANLNTVSAGDTITLG
;
A
#
# COMPACT_ATOMS: atom_id res chain seq x y z
N MET A 1 -30.18 -1.02 18.36
CA MET A 1 -29.14 -0.51 17.48
C MET A 1 -27.92 -1.40 17.49
N ALA A 2 -27.49 -1.82 16.34
CA ALA A 2 -26.40 -2.79 16.21
C ALA A 2 -25.02 -2.11 16.26
N LYS A 3 -24.76 -1.33 17.32
CA LYS A 3 -23.49 -0.60 17.46
C LYS A 3 -22.26 -1.49 17.42
N ASN A 4 -22.42 -2.74 17.89
CA ASN A 4 -21.30 -3.64 18.04
C ASN A 4 -21.15 -4.57 16.84
N ALA A 5 -22.08 -4.55 15.91
CA ALA A 5 -22.03 -5.36 14.72
C ALA A 5 -21.23 -4.64 13.63
N LYS A 6 -19.92 -4.57 13.84
CA LYS A 6 -19.03 -3.99 12.83
C LYS A 6 -18.75 -5.01 11.75
N THR A 7 -18.94 -4.59 10.51
CA THR A 7 -18.61 -5.39 9.35
C THR A 7 -17.22 -5.00 8.87
N VAL A 8 -16.38 -5.99 8.63
CA VAL A 8 -15.07 -5.77 8.01
C VAL A 8 -15.22 -6.05 6.51
N LYS A 9 -14.90 -5.06 5.72
CA LYS A 9 -14.94 -5.17 4.27
C LYS A 9 -13.51 -5.31 3.74
N VAL A 10 -13.28 -6.36 2.95
CA VAL A 10 -11.99 -6.60 2.30
C VAL A 10 -12.18 -6.43 0.80
N THR A 11 -11.43 -5.52 0.21
CA THR A 11 -11.50 -5.22 -1.22
C THR A 11 -10.12 -5.41 -1.84
N PHE A 12 -10.04 -6.29 -2.84
CA PHE A 12 -8.80 -6.49 -3.59
C PHE A 12 -8.73 -5.43 -4.70
N LEU A 13 -7.74 -4.56 -4.60
CA LEU A 13 -7.52 -3.49 -5.59
C LEU A 13 -6.51 -3.92 -6.65
N GLY A 14 -5.82 -5.02 -6.43
CA GLY A 14 -4.91 -5.65 -7.38
C GLY A 14 -4.50 -7.02 -6.87
N GLY A 15 -3.84 -7.80 -7.71
CA GLY A 15 -3.29 -9.11 -7.34
C GLY A 15 -4.23 -10.29 -7.48
N VAL A 16 -5.48 -10.07 -7.84
CA VAL A 16 -6.45 -11.16 -8.03
C VAL A 16 -6.47 -11.57 -9.49
N GLY A 17 -6.20 -12.86 -9.73
CA GLY A 17 -6.14 -13.38 -11.09
C GLY A 17 -4.95 -12.91 -11.90
N GLU A 18 -3.95 -12.32 -11.23
CA GLU A 18 -2.74 -11.79 -11.87
C GLU A 18 -1.54 -11.92 -10.94
N ILE A 19 -0.34 -11.85 -11.50
CA ILE A 19 0.90 -11.85 -10.73
C ILE A 19 1.32 -10.39 -10.55
N GLY A 20 1.64 -10.02 -9.32
CA GLY A 20 2.02 -8.65 -8.98
C GLY A 20 0.84 -7.74 -8.68
N LYS A 21 1.10 -6.46 -8.54
CA LYS A 21 0.12 -5.43 -8.16
C LYS A 21 -0.68 -5.75 -6.91
N ASN A 22 -0.07 -6.43 -5.94
CA ASN A 22 -0.77 -6.81 -4.72
C ASN A 22 -1.18 -5.57 -3.94
N MET A 23 -2.47 -5.42 -3.70
CA MET A 23 -3.03 -4.30 -2.95
C MET A 23 -4.40 -4.67 -2.43
N THR A 24 -4.59 -4.55 -1.13
CA THR A 24 -5.85 -4.89 -0.48
C THR A 24 -6.27 -3.76 0.46
N ALA A 25 -7.53 -3.36 0.37
CA ALA A 25 -8.12 -2.42 1.31
C ALA A 25 -8.93 -3.19 2.34
N ILE A 26 -8.71 -2.89 3.61
CA ILE A 26 -9.47 -3.46 4.72
C ILE A 26 -10.16 -2.30 5.42
N GLU A 27 -11.48 -2.36 5.53
CA GLU A 27 -12.30 -1.29 6.06
C GLU A 27 -13.18 -1.78 7.20
N CYS A 28 -13.29 -0.96 8.23
CA CYS A 28 -14.20 -1.21 9.34
C CYS A 28 -14.72 0.15 9.82
N GLY A 29 -16.03 0.39 9.65
CA GLY A 29 -16.62 1.68 9.96
C GLY A 29 -15.97 2.80 9.16
N ASP A 30 -15.48 3.82 9.86
CA ASP A 30 -14.82 4.96 9.23
C ASP A 30 -13.32 4.79 9.04
N ASP A 31 -12.81 3.60 9.33
CA ASP A 31 -11.37 3.32 9.26
C ASP A 31 -11.06 2.43 8.07
N MET A 32 -10.01 2.78 7.35
CA MET A 32 -9.50 2.01 6.23
C MET A 32 -7.99 1.87 6.36
N ILE A 33 -7.47 0.68 6.10
CA ILE A 33 -6.04 0.44 5.95
C ILE A 33 -5.79 -0.24 4.61
N ILE A 34 -4.59 -0.05 4.11
CA ILE A 34 -4.13 -0.72 2.88
C ILE A 34 -3.04 -1.70 3.27
N VAL A 35 -3.14 -2.92 2.76
CA VAL A 35 -2.09 -3.93 2.90
C VAL A 35 -1.41 -4.09 1.55
N ASP A 36 -0.16 -3.73 1.49
CA ASP A 36 0.68 -3.70 0.32
C ASP A 36 0.20 -2.72 -0.77
N MET A 37 1.12 -2.28 -1.60
CA MET A 37 0.85 -1.44 -2.75
C MET A 37 1.92 -1.77 -3.80
N GLY A 38 1.68 -2.87 -4.50
CA GLY A 38 2.66 -3.47 -5.38
C GLY A 38 2.52 -3.06 -6.84
N ALA A 39 3.57 -3.33 -7.58
CA ALA A 39 3.61 -3.16 -9.02
C ALA A 39 3.77 -4.52 -9.69
N SER A 40 3.48 -4.58 -10.97
CA SER A 40 3.87 -5.71 -11.80
C SER A 40 4.71 -5.20 -12.97
N PHE A 41 5.41 -6.12 -13.61
CA PHE A 41 6.23 -5.76 -14.77
C PHE A 41 5.43 -5.95 -16.05
N PRO A 42 5.61 -5.06 -17.04
CA PRO A 42 4.95 -5.20 -18.34
C PRO A 42 5.50 -6.41 -19.10
N ASP A 43 4.68 -6.93 -19.99
CA ASP A 43 5.09 -7.96 -20.94
C ASP A 43 6.10 -7.40 -21.95
N GLU A 44 6.85 -8.28 -22.61
CA GLU A 44 7.78 -7.91 -23.67
C GLU A 44 7.09 -7.16 -24.82
N ASP A 45 5.79 -7.38 -24.98
CA ASP A 45 4.97 -6.75 -26.01
C ASP A 45 4.54 -5.32 -25.67
N SER A 46 4.99 -4.78 -24.52
CA SER A 46 4.62 -3.44 -24.06
C SER A 46 5.86 -2.54 -23.97
N PRO A 47 6.53 -2.25 -25.09
CA PRO A 47 7.73 -1.41 -25.05
C PRO A 47 7.43 0.00 -24.56
N GLY A 48 8.33 0.56 -23.76
CA GLY A 48 8.19 1.90 -23.21
C GLY A 48 7.39 1.97 -21.90
N ILE A 49 6.92 0.82 -21.39
CA ILE A 49 6.23 0.76 -20.10
C ILE A 49 7.21 0.17 -19.08
N ASP A 50 7.50 0.93 -18.02
CA ASP A 50 8.44 0.51 -16.97
C ASP A 50 7.78 -0.34 -15.89
N ALA A 51 6.51 -0.06 -15.57
CA ALA A 51 5.79 -0.76 -14.52
C ALA A 51 4.28 -0.65 -14.75
N ILE A 52 3.55 -1.61 -14.19
CA ILE A 52 2.09 -1.59 -14.15
C ILE A 52 1.71 -1.44 -12.68
N ILE A 53 0.91 -0.42 -12.37
CA ILE A 53 0.53 -0.09 -10.99
C ILE A 53 -0.99 -0.15 -10.84
N PRO A 54 -1.49 -0.43 -9.62
CA PRO A 54 -2.93 -0.47 -9.39
C PRO A 54 -3.55 0.93 -9.47
N ASP A 55 -4.81 0.97 -9.85
CA ASP A 55 -5.60 2.20 -9.84
C ASP A 55 -6.00 2.48 -8.38
N ILE A 56 -5.65 3.65 -7.86
CA ILE A 56 -5.96 4.03 -6.49
C ILE A 56 -7.12 5.04 -6.38
N THR A 57 -7.96 5.12 -7.40
CA THR A 57 -9.10 6.04 -7.38
C THR A 57 -9.96 5.82 -6.13
N TYR A 58 -10.27 4.57 -5.80
CA TYR A 58 -11.05 4.24 -4.61
C TYR A 58 -10.37 4.75 -3.32
N VAL A 59 -9.05 4.60 -3.24
CA VAL A 59 -8.28 5.09 -2.08
C VAL A 59 -8.32 6.61 -2.02
N LYS A 60 -8.13 7.28 -3.15
CA LYS A 60 -8.18 8.76 -3.21
C LYS A 60 -9.52 9.31 -2.77
N GLU A 61 -10.61 8.66 -3.14
CA GLU A 61 -11.95 9.05 -2.73
C GLU A 61 -12.21 8.83 -1.23
N ASN A 62 -11.36 8.03 -0.58
CA ASN A 62 -11.50 7.67 0.82
C ASN A 62 -10.29 8.05 1.68
N MET A 63 -9.47 9.00 1.23
CA MET A 63 -8.26 9.40 1.97
C MET A 63 -8.54 9.87 3.39
N HIS A 64 -9.70 10.47 3.62
CA HIS A 64 -10.10 10.92 4.96
C HIS A 64 -10.28 9.76 5.95
N ARG A 65 -10.49 8.55 5.45
CA ARG A 65 -10.64 7.33 6.27
C ARG A 65 -9.36 6.49 6.31
N LEU A 66 -8.39 6.78 5.45
CA LEU A 66 -7.16 5.99 5.36
C LEU A 66 -6.27 6.25 6.57
N ARG A 67 -6.07 5.21 7.40
CA ARG A 67 -5.29 5.30 8.63
C ARG A 67 -3.83 4.92 8.45
N GLY A 68 -3.53 4.10 7.48
CA GLY A 68 -2.16 3.71 7.20
C GLY A 68 -2.05 2.64 6.14
N ILE A 69 -0.81 2.39 5.75
CA ILE A 69 -0.44 1.33 4.82
C ILE A 69 0.48 0.37 5.58
N VAL A 70 0.20 -0.92 5.50
CA VAL A 70 0.99 -1.96 6.15
C VAL A 70 1.64 -2.81 5.06
N LEU A 71 2.94 -2.97 5.12
CA LEU A 71 3.70 -3.73 4.14
C LEU A 71 4.06 -5.10 4.67
N THR A 72 3.78 -6.15 3.89
CA THR A 72 4.07 -7.53 4.28
C THR A 72 5.53 -7.89 4.07
N HIS A 73 6.11 -7.47 2.96
CA HIS A 73 7.53 -7.66 2.67
C HIS A 73 7.98 -6.74 1.52
N GLY A 74 9.27 -6.73 1.21
CA GLY A 74 9.90 -5.73 0.35
C GLY A 74 10.02 -6.08 -1.12
N HIS A 75 9.29 -7.04 -1.63
CA HIS A 75 9.32 -7.36 -3.05
C HIS A 75 8.54 -6.33 -3.88
N GLU A 76 8.94 -6.16 -5.13
CA GLU A 76 8.37 -5.17 -6.04
C GLU A 76 6.85 -5.32 -6.19
N ASP A 77 6.35 -6.55 -6.24
CA ASP A 77 4.93 -6.83 -6.35
C ASP A 77 4.12 -6.49 -5.09
N HIS A 78 4.79 -6.03 -4.02
CA HIS A 78 4.17 -5.60 -2.77
C HIS A 78 4.46 -4.15 -2.39
N ILE A 79 5.54 -3.55 -2.90
CA ILE A 79 5.88 -2.16 -2.55
C ILE A 79 6.10 -1.26 -3.77
N GLY A 80 6.18 -1.83 -4.97
CA GLY A 80 6.66 -1.13 -6.15
C GLY A 80 5.82 0.04 -6.65
N ALA A 81 4.53 0.09 -6.29
CA ALA A 81 3.67 1.19 -6.70
C ALA A 81 3.78 2.43 -5.80
N ILE A 82 4.33 2.28 -4.59
CA ILE A 82 4.37 3.40 -3.63
C ILE A 82 5.09 4.64 -4.17
N PRO A 83 6.27 4.53 -4.81
CA PRO A 83 6.93 5.74 -5.33
C PRO A 83 6.08 6.52 -6.35
N TYR A 84 5.25 5.83 -7.13
CA TYR A 84 4.38 6.47 -8.13
C TYR A 84 3.27 7.28 -7.49
N TYR A 85 2.86 6.93 -6.27
CA TYR A 85 1.79 7.59 -5.54
C TYR A 85 2.28 8.35 -4.30
N ALA A 86 3.60 8.55 -4.15
CA ALA A 86 4.18 9.14 -2.95
C ALA A 86 3.59 10.51 -2.60
N GLU A 87 3.30 11.34 -3.60
CA GLU A 87 2.70 12.65 -3.35
C GLU A 87 1.29 12.53 -2.77
N ASP A 88 0.49 11.58 -3.27
CA ASP A 88 -0.85 11.33 -2.76
C ASP A 88 -0.81 10.76 -1.34
N LEU A 89 0.25 10.06 -0.99
CA LEU A 89 0.40 9.36 0.29
C LEU A 89 1.26 10.13 1.29
N LYS A 90 1.56 11.37 1.03
CA LYS A 90 2.53 12.15 1.81
C LYS A 90 2.23 12.18 3.31
N LYS A 91 0.95 12.22 3.68
CA LYS A 91 0.50 12.27 5.07
C LYS A 91 0.09 10.91 5.62
N THR A 92 0.15 9.86 4.81
CA THR A 92 -0.28 8.53 5.22
C THR A 92 0.89 7.78 5.83
N PRO A 93 0.79 7.30 7.08
CA PRO A 93 1.87 6.52 7.67
C PRO A 93 1.97 5.15 7.01
N ILE A 94 3.20 4.73 6.74
CA ILE A 94 3.51 3.44 6.12
C ILE A 94 4.32 2.63 7.13
N TYR A 95 3.88 1.42 7.40
CA TYR A 95 4.46 0.54 8.41
C TYR A 95 5.08 -0.70 7.76
N GLY A 96 6.26 -1.06 8.20
CA GLY A 96 6.95 -2.25 7.73
C GLY A 96 8.16 -2.55 8.58
N THR A 97 8.78 -3.71 8.35
CA THR A 97 10.04 -4.05 9.00
C THR A 97 11.16 -3.17 8.47
N SER A 98 12.27 -3.11 9.21
CA SER A 98 13.41 -2.29 8.81
C SER A 98 13.95 -2.67 7.44
N LEU A 99 13.98 -3.95 7.11
CA LEU A 99 14.42 -4.42 5.79
C LEU A 99 13.48 -3.92 4.68
N THR A 100 12.19 -4.11 4.87
CA THR A 100 11.16 -3.67 3.89
C THR A 100 11.22 -2.16 3.68
N LEU A 101 11.26 -1.38 4.76
CA LEU A 101 11.32 0.07 4.66
C LEU A 101 12.65 0.56 4.11
N GLY A 102 13.74 -0.15 4.36
CA GLY A 102 15.02 0.16 3.74
C GLY A 102 15.00 0.02 2.23
N LEU A 103 14.39 -1.05 1.74
CA LEU A 103 14.21 -1.26 0.30
C LEU A 103 13.29 -0.18 -0.31
N LEU A 104 12.20 0.14 0.36
CA LEU A 104 11.28 1.18 -0.09
C LEU A 104 11.95 2.55 -0.10
N LYS A 105 12.71 2.86 0.94
CA LYS A 105 13.42 4.14 1.04
C LYS A 105 14.38 4.34 -0.13
N ARG A 106 15.10 3.29 -0.52
CA ARG A 106 15.98 3.36 -1.69
C ARG A 106 15.23 3.66 -2.97
N LYS A 107 14.06 3.04 -3.16
CA LYS A 107 13.21 3.32 -4.32
C LYS A 107 12.72 4.75 -4.33
N LEU A 108 12.30 5.26 -3.18
CA LEU A 108 11.84 6.64 -3.03
C LEU A 108 12.96 7.62 -3.34
N GLU A 109 14.17 7.39 -2.81
CA GLU A 109 15.33 8.25 -3.05
C GLU A 109 15.69 8.31 -4.54
N LYS A 110 15.64 7.17 -5.24
CA LYS A 110 15.91 7.13 -6.69
C LYS A 110 14.89 7.96 -7.47
N SER A 111 13.68 8.08 -6.97
CA SER A 111 12.61 8.85 -7.60
C SER A 111 12.54 10.29 -7.11
N GLY A 112 13.42 10.69 -6.19
CA GLY A 112 13.40 12.01 -5.58
C GLY A 112 12.19 12.23 -4.71
N LYS A 113 11.66 11.19 -4.09
CA LYS A 113 10.43 11.22 -3.30
C LYS A 113 10.65 10.81 -1.87
N SER A 114 9.69 11.13 -1.01
CA SER A 114 9.73 10.77 0.41
C SER A 114 8.35 10.31 0.87
N ALA A 115 8.33 9.58 1.99
CA ALA A 115 7.09 9.10 2.59
C ALA A 115 7.26 9.01 4.10
N ASN A 116 6.14 8.88 4.82
CA ASN A 116 6.13 8.76 6.27
C ASN A 116 6.32 7.28 6.66
N LEU A 117 7.58 6.88 6.83
CA LEU A 117 7.95 5.49 7.10
C LEU A 117 8.08 5.23 8.60
N ASN A 118 7.46 4.15 9.07
CA ASN A 118 7.42 3.79 10.48
C ASN A 118 7.82 2.31 10.64
N THR A 119 8.96 2.07 11.26
CA THR A 119 9.49 0.72 11.44
C THR A 119 8.74 -0.03 12.54
N VAL A 120 8.40 -1.28 12.26
CA VAL A 120 7.83 -2.21 13.23
C VAL A 120 8.66 -3.50 13.25
N SER A 121 8.57 -4.22 14.37
CA SER A 121 9.28 -5.49 14.56
C SER A 121 8.27 -6.59 14.86
N ALA A 122 8.70 -7.84 14.67
CA ALA A 122 7.85 -8.99 15.01
C ALA A 122 7.39 -8.91 16.47
N GLY A 123 6.10 -9.10 16.68
CA GLY A 123 5.48 -8.99 18.00
C GLY A 123 4.93 -7.62 18.34
N ASP A 124 5.26 -6.60 17.56
CA ASP A 124 4.71 -5.26 17.80
C ASP A 124 3.23 -5.21 17.47
N THR A 125 2.52 -4.36 18.17
CA THR A 125 1.11 -4.05 17.90
C THR A 125 0.99 -2.57 17.57
N ILE A 126 0.28 -2.28 16.50
CA ILE A 126 -0.04 -0.90 16.13
C ILE A 126 -1.56 -0.75 16.05
N THR A 127 -2.04 0.43 16.35
CA THR A 127 -3.48 0.73 16.29
C THR A 127 -3.73 1.76 15.18
N LEU A 128 -4.59 1.41 14.25
CA LEU A 128 -4.94 2.23 13.11
C LEU A 128 -6.46 2.45 13.07
N GLY A 129 -6.90 3.44 13.82
CA GLY A 129 -8.32 3.73 13.95
C GLY A 129 -9.03 3.05 15.10
#